data_0f3f41e4efe655477a43b409c2a32c58
#
_entry.id   0f3f41e4efe655477a43b409c2a32c58
#
_cell.length_a   1.000
_cell.length_b   1.000
_cell.length_c   1.000
_cell.angle_alpha   90.00
_cell.angle_beta   90.00
_cell.angle_gamma   90.00
#
_symmetry.space_group_name_H-M   'P 1'
#
loop_
_entity.id
_entity.type
_entity.pdbx_description
1 polymer ?
#
loop_
_entity_poly.entity_id
_entity_poly.type
_entity_poly.pdbx_seq_one_letter_code
_entity_poly.pdbx_strand_id
1 'polypeptide(L)'
;MNASSKLNLALALGVVSILGSVSANIYLLNKIDSVNEDLASSESVALLSDTVLGLEQKANTPIGNEQFQTFIMDNPEVILKSLAKQRFIEEQKAKTAQKEQMSSLSVELFNDNDPVMGNPNGKHVVVEFIDYNCGYCKRLAPVLNEFIAKDPEAKVIVKEYPIFETASSHYSALMGAALFYYKPELYKPYHERVITQKQITKDSVDKVLVQLGVQKQELKPYLDKAKMQIDKVRKLGLQLQVTGTPTVFLENGERTHGGFTADELIASFAGQ
;
A
#
# COMPACT_ATOMS: atom_id res chain seq x y z
N MET A 1 -32.76 45.14 -15.41
CA MET A 1 -32.81 44.52 -14.05
C MET A 1 -32.45 45.58 -13.03
N ASN A 2 -33.42 46.01 -12.24
CA ASN A 2 -33.26 47.03 -11.19
C ASN A 2 -32.43 46.49 -10.00
N ALA A 3 -31.80 47.40 -9.24
CA ALA A 3 -30.93 47.05 -8.11
C ALA A 3 -31.62 46.13 -7.09
N SER A 4 -32.93 46.27 -6.91
CA SER A 4 -33.73 45.42 -6.03
C SER A 4 -33.80 43.95 -6.50
N SER A 5 -33.86 43.70 -7.81
CA SER A 5 -33.88 42.33 -8.35
C SER A 5 -32.52 41.61 -8.22
N LYS A 6 -31.42 42.35 -8.21
CA LYS A 6 -30.09 41.79 -7.95
C LYS A 6 -29.86 41.48 -6.46
N LEU A 7 -30.45 42.30 -5.57
CA LEU A 7 -30.36 42.06 -4.14
C LEU A 7 -31.19 40.82 -3.71
N ASN A 8 -32.35 40.65 -4.31
CA ASN A 8 -33.21 39.50 -4.03
C ASN A 8 -32.64 38.20 -4.57
N LEU A 9 -31.96 38.23 -5.73
CA LEU A 9 -31.24 37.07 -6.28
C LEU A 9 -30.00 36.68 -5.43
N ALA A 10 -29.30 37.67 -4.88
CA ALA A 10 -28.16 37.46 -4.01
C ALA A 10 -28.57 36.87 -2.64
N LEU A 11 -29.71 37.33 -2.09
CA LEU A 11 -30.30 36.77 -0.87
C LEU A 11 -30.76 35.31 -1.08
N ALA A 12 -31.41 35.00 -2.20
CA ALA A 12 -31.85 33.66 -2.53
C ALA A 12 -30.66 32.68 -2.70
N LEU A 13 -29.57 33.12 -3.34
CA LEU A 13 -28.35 32.32 -3.49
C LEU A 13 -27.59 32.15 -2.17
N GLY A 14 -27.65 33.11 -1.25
CA GLY A 14 -27.07 32.99 0.09
C GLY A 14 -27.78 31.96 0.96
N VAL A 15 -29.12 31.87 0.85
CA VAL A 15 -29.91 30.87 1.61
C VAL A 15 -29.70 29.45 1.10
N VAL A 16 -29.50 29.26 -0.20
CA VAL A 16 -29.23 27.94 -0.81
C VAL A 16 -27.90 27.34 -0.33
N SER A 17 -26.91 28.17 0.03
CA SER A 17 -25.60 27.69 0.53
C SER A 17 -25.65 27.25 2.01
N ILE A 18 -26.66 27.57 2.77
CA ILE A 18 -26.78 27.27 4.21
C ILE A 18 -27.60 26.00 4.48
N LEU A 19 -28.47 25.60 3.55
CA LEU A 19 -29.32 24.42 3.69
C LEU A 19 -28.68 23.18 3.10
N GLY A 20 -27.98 22.42 3.93
CA GLY A 20 -27.09 21.28 3.54
C GLY A 20 -27.80 20.02 3.06
N SER A 21 -29.07 20.00 2.61
CA SER A 21 -29.71 18.83 2.02
C SER A 21 -30.05 19.04 0.54
N VAL A 22 -29.70 18.12 -0.33
CA VAL A 22 -29.95 18.16 -1.78
C VAL A 22 -31.45 18.29 -2.09
N SER A 23 -32.31 17.65 -1.32
CA SER A 23 -33.76 17.70 -1.48
C SER A 23 -34.37 19.07 -1.12
N ALA A 24 -33.84 19.74 -0.10
CA ALA A 24 -34.26 21.09 0.25
C ALA A 24 -33.84 22.12 -0.80
N ASN A 25 -32.64 21.95 -1.36
CA ASN A 25 -32.12 22.79 -2.45
C ASN A 25 -32.93 22.65 -3.74
N ILE A 26 -33.31 21.43 -4.13
CA ILE A 26 -34.12 21.16 -5.33
C ILE A 26 -35.54 21.76 -5.13
N TYR A 27 -36.13 21.60 -3.95
CA TYR A 27 -37.44 22.18 -3.64
C TYR A 27 -37.41 23.72 -3.70
N LEU A 28 -36.38 24.35 -3.13
CA LEU A 28 -36.18 25.81 -3.16
C LEU A 28 -35.93 26.33 -4.59
N LEU A 29 -35.12 25.65 -5.39
CA LEU A 29 -34.88 26.03 -6.79
C LEU A 29 -36.18 25.98 -7.60
N ASN A 30 -36.95 24.89 -7.52
CA ASN A 30 -38.23 24.77 -8.21
C ASN A 30 -39.26 25.83 -7.73
N LYS A 31 -39.19 26.24 -6.46
CA LYS A 31 -40.07 27.29 -5.90
C LYS A 31 -39.61 28.68 -6.33
N ILE A 32 -38.31 28.93 -6.45
CA ILE A 32 -37.73 30.18 -6.97
C ILE A 32 -38.12 30.37 -8.45
N ASP A 33 -38.05 29.31 -9.28
CA ASP A 33 -38.46 29.39 -10.67
C ASP A 33 -39.95 29.69 -10.86
N SER A 34 -40.83 29.11 -9.98
CA SER A 34 -42.25 29.40 -10.02
C SER A 34 -42.62 30.82 -9.50
N VAL A 35 -41.72 31.44 -8.75
CA VAL A 35 -41.91 32.78 -8.18
C VAL A 35 -41.32 33.88 -9.06
N ASN A 36 -40.40 33.55 -9.96
CA ASN A 36 -39.83 34.50 -10.94
C ASN A 36 -40.84 35.02 -11.96
N GLU A 37 -41.95 34.31 -12.19
CA GLU A 37 -43.04 34.74 -13.06
C GLU A 37 -44.05 35.70 -12.38
N ASP A 38 -44.12 35.73 -11.02
CA ASP A 38 -45.11 36.48 -10.24
C ASP A 38 -44.56 37.61 -9.34
N LEU A 39 -43.27 37.93 -9.41
CA LEU A 39 -42.58 38.92 -8.55
C LEU A 39 -42.93 40.38 -8.85
N ALA A 40 -44.20 40.74 -8.82
CA ALA A 40 -44.64 42.12 -8.93
C ALA A 40 -45.39 42.65 -7.68
N SER A 41 -45.69 41.83 -6.65
CA SER A 41 -46.42 42.28 -5.47
C SER A 41 -45.65 42.08 -4.17
N SER A 42 -45.81 43.06 -3.24
CA SER A 42 -45.24 43.02 -1.88
C SER A 42 -45.71 41.80 -1.07
N GLU A 43 -46.83 41.24 -1.44
CA GLU A 43 -47.48 40.09 -0.80
C GLU A 43 -46.72 38.79 -1.05
N SER A 44 -46.19 38.61 -2.28
CA SER A 44 -45.36 37.45 -2.67
C SER A 44 -44.00 37.42 -1.94
N VAL A 45 -43.42 38.59 -1.68
CA VAL A 45 -42.16 38.72 -0.93
C VAL A 45 -42.37 38.39 0.57
N ALA A 46 -43.49 38.81 1.15
CA ALA A 46 -43.85 38.50 2.53
C ALA A 46 -44.08 37.00 2.74
N LEU A 47 -44.77 36.33 1.79
CA LEU A 47 -45.02 34.88 1.83
C LEU A 47 -43.74 34.07 1.70
N LEU A 48 -42.79 34.54 0.87
CA LEU A 48 -41.45 33.96 0.72
C LEU A 48 -40.62 34.09 2.00
N SER A 49 -40.69 35.28 2.65
CA SER A 49 -40.01 35.55 3.91
C SER A 49 -40.50 34.61 5.01
N ASP A 50 -41.84 34.47 5.16
CA ASP A 50 -42.42 33.55 6.14
C ASP A 50 -42.10 32.09 5.85
N THR A 51 -42.04 31.69 4.57
CA THR A 51 -41.69 30.35 4.18
C THR A 51 -40.22 30.04 4.49
N VAL A 52 -39.31 31.00 4.22
CA VAL A 52 -37.88 30.87 4.53
C VAL A 52 -37.63 30.80 6.02
N LEU A 53 -38.30 31.69 6.82
CA LEU A 53 -38.24 31.67 8.28
C LEU A 53 -38.75 30.35 8.86
N GLY A 54 -39.83 29.80 8.31
CA GLY A 54 -40.39 28.51 8.71
C GLY A 54 -39.45 27.34 8.38
N LEU A 55 -38.69 27.41 7.25
CA LEU A 55 -37.69 26.41 6.89
C LEU A 55 -36.41 26.52 7.73
N GLU A 56 -35.97 27.74 8.05
CA GLU A 56 -34.84 27.97 8.97
C GLU A 56 -35.14 27.48 10.39
N GLN A 57 -36.37 27.70 10.88
CA GLN A 57 -36.80 27.18 12.19
C GLN A 57 -36.83 25.65 12.20
N LYS A 58 -37.26 24.99 11.11
CA LYS A 58 -37.25 23.52 10.99
C LYS A 58 -35.83 22.95 10.82
N ALA A 59 -34.97 23.66 10.11
CA ALA A 59 -33.58 23.26 9.92
C ALA A 59 -32.76 23.43 11.21
N ASN A 60 -33.08 24.41 12.06
CA ASN A 60 -32.40 24.67 13.33
C ASN A 60 -33.02 23.95 14.54
N THR A 61 -34.11 23.21 14.37
CA THR A 61 -34.60 22.35 15.46
C THR A 61 -33.56 21.22 15.66
N PRO A 62 -32.89 21.15 16.82
CA PRO A 62 -31.99 20.03 17.10
C PRO A 62 -32.84 18.75 16.98
N ILE A 63 -32.42 17.85 16.11
CA ILE A 63 -32.99 16.49 16.07
C ILE A 63 -32.83 15.95 17.49
N GLY A 64 -33.98 15.75 18.19
CA GLY A 64 -33.95 15.24 19.56
C GLY A 64 -33.22 13.90 19.60
N ASN A 65 -32.51 13.65 20.69
CA ASN A 65 -31.73 12.41 20.84
C ASN A 65 -32.57 11.14 20.54
N GLU A 66 -33.85 11.15 20.91
CA GLU A 66 -34.79 10.06 20.64
C GLU A 66 -35.09 9.89 19.14
N GLN A 67 -35.28 10.98 18.42
CA GLN A 67 -35.54 10.95 16.96
C GLN A 67 -34.33 10.45 16.19
N PHE A 68 -33.14 10.88 16.62
CA PHE A 68 -31.89 10.41 16.03
C PHE A 68 -31.65 8.91 16.32
N GLN A 69 -31.89 8.47 17.56
CA GLN A 69 -31.80 7.06 17.93
C GLN A 69 -32.80 6.21 17.14
N THR A 70 -34.03 6.63 17.04
CA THR A 70 -35.06 5.93 16.25
C THR A 70 -34.66 5.83 14.78
N PHE A 71 -34.21 6.95 14.19
CA PHE A 71 -33.75 6.93 12.80
C PHE A 71 -32.60 5.94 12.57
N ILE A 72 -31.60 5.91 13.48
CA ILE A 72 -30.47 4.98 13.38
C ILE A 72 -30.92 3.53 13.54
N MET A 73 -31.84 3.25 14.46
CA MET A 73 -32.36 1.91 14.71
C MET A 73 -33.23 1.40 13.55
N ASP A 74 -33.98 2.29 12.91
CA ASP A 74 -34.82 1.95 11.76
C ASP A 74 -34.06 1.85 10.44
N ASN A 75 -32.86 2.45 10.38
CA ASN A 75 -32.02 2.48 9.17
C ASN A 75 -30.58 2.00 9.44
N PRO A 76 -30.38 0.75 9.89
CA PRO A 76 -29.05 0.23 10.24
C PRO A 76 -28.06 0.24 9.05
N GLU A 77 -28.60 0.20 7.82
CA GLU A 77 -27.78 0.28 6.60
C GLU A 77 -27.04 1.62 6.45
N VAL A 78 -27.53 2.71 7.05
CA VAL A 78 -26.84 4.01 7.05
C VAL A 78 -25.53 3.91 7.81
N ILE A 79 -25.54 3.24 8.96
CA ILE A 79 -24.34 2.99 9.77
C ILE A 79 -23.38 2.08 9.01
N LEU A 80 -23.88 0.97 8.44
CA LEU A 80 -23.05 0.02 7.69
C LEU A 80 -22.40 0.69 6.47
N LYS A 81 -23.15 1.51 5.71
CA LYS A 81 -22.63 2.29 4.58
C LYS A 81 -21.59 3.32 5.02
N SER A 82 -21.83 4.02 6.13
CA SER A 82 -20.87 4.97 6.70
C SER A 82 -19.57 4.30 7.11
N LEU A 83 -19.64 3.16 7.81
CA LEU A 83 -18.48 2.40 8.21
C LEU A 83 -17.71 1.82 7.00
N ALA A 84 -18.42 1.31 6.00
CA ALA A 84 -17.81 0.83 4.76
C ALA A 84 -17.10 1.97 4.01
N LYS A 85 -17.71 3.16 3.93
CA LYS A 85 -17.09 4.35 3.34
C LYS A 85 -15.86 4.79 4.12
N GLN A 86 -15.93 4.81 5.44
CA GLN A 86 -14.80 5.16 6.30
C GLN A 86 -13.63 4.19 6.08
N ARG A 87 -13.88 2.87 6.11
CA ARG A 87 -12.85 1.85 5.83
C ARG A 87 -12.24 2.03 4.44
N PHE A 88 -13.05 2.29 3.43
CA PHE A 88 -12.56 2.55 2.07
C PHE A 88 -11.64 3.77 2.02
N ILE A 89 -12.02 4.88 2.69
CA ILE A 89 -11.18 6.09 2.74
C ILE A 89 -9.87 5.81 3.48
N GLU A 90 -9.91 5.09 4.59
CA GLU A 90 -8.71 4.72 5.36
C GLU A 90 -7.78 3.80 4.55
N GLU A 91 -8.36 2.83 3.84
CA GLU A 91 -7.59 1.95 2.93
C GLU A 91 -6.92 2.74 1.80
N GLN A 92 -7.63 3.68 1.16
CA GLN A 92 -7.05 4.53 0.11
C GLN A 92 -5.92 5.41 0.67
N LYS A 93 -6.11 6.01 1.85
CA LYS A 93 -5.07 6.79 2.52
C LYS A 93 -3.86 5.93 2.85
N ALA A 94 -4.07 4.73 3.38
CA ALA A 94 -2.99 3.78 3.68
C ALA A 94 -2.21 3.37 2.43
N LYS A 95 -2.90 3.05 1.32
CA LYS A 95 -2.28 2.75 0.03
C LYS A 95 -1.47 3.91 -0.52
N THR A 96 -1.98 5.14 -0.43
CA THR A 96 -1.28 6.35 -0.88
C THR A 96 -0.02 6.57 -0.04
N ALA A 97 -0.13 6.53 1.29
CA ALA A 97 1.00 6.68 2.20
C ALA A 97 2.07 5.59 1.97
N GLN A 98 1.65 4.34 1.75
CA GLN A 98 2.56 3.24 1.42
C GLN A 98 3.30 3.49 0.10
N LYS A 99 2.61 3.96 -0.94
CA LYS A 99 3.21 4.29 -2.23
C LYS A 99 4.22 5.44 -2.13
N GLU A 100 3.88 6.50 -1.40
CA GLU A 100 4.79 7.63 -1.14
C GLU A 100 6.02 7.17 -0.36
N GLN A 101 5.85 6.38 0.68
CA GLN A 101 6.93 5.81 1.46
C GLN A 101 7.83 4.92 0.62
N MET A 102 7.27 4.04 -0.21
CA MET A 102 8.02 3.19 -1.12
C MET A 102 8.77 4.02 -2.17
N SER A 103 8.16 5.07 -2.72
CA SER A 103 8.82 5.99 -3.64
C SER A 103 10.01 6.69 -3.00
N SER A 104 9.90 7.12 -1.73
CA SER A 104 11.01 7.76 -1.00
C SER A 104 12.17 6.81 -0.69
N LEU A 105 11.89 5.51 -0.56
CA LEU A 105 12.86 4.46 -0.26
C LEU A 105 13.25 3.61 -1.48
N SER A 106 12.77 3.98 -2.66
CA SER A 106 12.97 3.18 -3.89
C SER A 106 14.43 2.96 -4.23
N VAL A 107 15.27 3.99 -4.04
CA VAL A 107 16.72 3.89 -4.28
C VAL A 107 17.38 2.82 -3.40
N GLU A 108 16.97 2.72 -2.12
CA GLU A 108 17.49 1.69 -1.21
C GLU A 108 16.84 0.34 -1.44
N LEU A 109 15.58 0.32 -1.86
CA LEU A 109 14.83 -0.90 -2.12
C LEU A 109 15.36 -1.62 -3.37
N PHE A 110 15.58 -0.89 -4.47
CA PHE A 110 15.94 -1.43 -5.78
C PHE A 110 17.45 -1.29 -6.12
N ASN A 111 18.31 -1.03 -5.12
CA ASN A 111 19.75 -0.90 -5.37
C ASN A 111 20.44 -2.24 -5.66
N ASP A 112 21.56 -2.16 -6.38
CA ASP A 112 22.36 -3.32 -6.79
C ASP A 112 23.44 -3.72 -5.75
N ASN A 113 23.41 -3.16 -4.54
CA ASN A 113 24.33 -3.53 -3.47
C ASN A 113 23.89 -4.79 -2.70
N ASP A 114 22.66 -5.23 -2.94
CA ASP A 114 22.10 -6.46 -2.40
C ASP A 114 22.31 -7.62 -3.38
N PRO A 115 22.27 -8.87 -2.91
CA PRO A 115 22.37 -10.03 -3.78
C PRO A 115 21.31 -10.05 -4.89
N VAL A 116 21.74 -10.36 -6.11
CA VAL A 116 20.88 -10.43 -7.30
C VAL A 116 20.88 -11.85 -7.86
N MET A 117 19.70 -12.32 -8.24
CA MET A 117 19.49 -13.54 -9.01
C MET A 117 18.82 -13.20 -10.34
N GLY A 118 19.10 -13.97 -11.40
CA GLY A 118 18.61 -13.69 -12.75
C GLY A 118 19.52 -12.73 -13.50
N ASN A 119 18.92 -11.89 -14.36
CA ASN A 119 19.65 -10.92 -15.17
C ASN A 119 19.96 -9.64 -14.34
N PRO A 120 21.24 -9.34 -14.05
CA PRO A 120 21.57 -8.14 -13.27
C PRO A 120 21.17 -6.83 -13.98
N ASN A 121 21.00 -6.83 -15.29
CA ASN A 121 20.55 -5.71 -16.10
C ASN A 121 19.07 -5.83 -16.51
N GLY A 122 18.36 -6.82 -15.95
CA GLY A 122 16.96 -7.07 -16.25
C GLY A 122 16.06 -5.92 -15.78
N LYS A 123 14.97 -5.71 -16.51
CA LYS A 123 14.01 -4.62 -16.29
C LYS A 123 12.80 -5.08 -15.46
N HIS A 124 12.52 -6.38 -15.41
CA HIS A 124 11.44 -6.92 -14.61
C HIS A 124 11.95 -7.22 -13.20
N VAL A 125 11.93 -6.20 -12.35
CA VAL A 125 12.60 -6.24 -11.05
C VAL A 125 11.65 -6.63 -9.94
N VAL A 126 12.04 -7.65 -9.19
CA VAL A 126 11.39 -8.14 -7.98
C VAL A 126 12.34 -8.00 -6.81
N VAL A 127 11.88 -7.47 -5.69
CA VAL A 127 12.64 -7.43 -4.44
C VAL A 127 11.99 -8.36 -3.44
N GLU A 128 12.74 -9.32 -2.91
CA GLU A 128 12.29 -10.26 -1.88
C GLU A 128 13.02 -10.04 -0.56
N PHE A 129 12.30 -9.78 0.54
CA PHE A 129 12.80 -9.90 1.90
C PHE A 129 12.67 -11.34 2.36
N ILE A 130 13.78 -11.97 2.69
CA ILE A 130 13.86 -13.41 2.95
C ILE A 130 14.44 -13.74 4.32
N ASP A 131 13.93 -14.82 4.94
CA ASP A 131 14.63 -15.59 5.97
C ASP A 131 14.70 -17.07 5.53
N TYR A 132 15.88 -17.65 5.53
CA TYR A 132 16.09 -19.04 5.09
C TYR A 132 15.33 -20.07 5.93
N ASN A 133 15.01 -19.77 7.17
CA ASN A 133 14.17 -20.63 8.02
C ASN A 133 12.68 -20.47 7.78
N CYS A 134 12.26 -19.49 6.98
CA CYS A 134 10.86 -19.25 6.68
C CYS A 134 10.29 -20.31 5.71
N GLY A 135 9.28 -21.04 6.16
CA GLY A 135 8.60 -22.05 5.32
C GLY A 135 7.89 -21.45 4.09
N TYR A 136 7.42 -20.20 4.17
CA TYR A 136 6.82 -19.49 3.04
C TYR A 136 7.85 -19.04 2.02
N CYS A 137 9.06 -18.60 2.46
CA CYS A 137 10.18 -18.32 1.54
C CYS A 137 10.62 -19.59 0.80
N LYS A 138 10.69 -20.73 1.50
CA LYS A 138 10.97 -22.02 0.86
C LYS A 138 9.95 -22.40 -0.22
N ARG A 139 8.68 -22.01 -0.07
CA ARG A 139 7.64 -22.23 -1.08
C ARG A 139 7.70 -21.24 -2.23
N LEU A 140 8.15 -20.00 -1.97
CA LEU A 140 8.27 -18.97 -3.00
C LEU A 140 9.51 -19.17 -3.89
N ALA A 141 10.60 -19.70 -3.35
CA ALA A 141 11.85 -19.85 -4.08
C ALA A 141 11.71 -20.61 -5.43
N PRO A 142 10.97 -21.73 -5.57
CA PRO A 142 10.72 -22.35 -6.86
C PRO A 142 10.01 -21.44 -7.86
N VAL A 143 9.07 -20.60 -7.41
CA VAL A 143 8.32 -19.67 -8.26
C VAL A 143 9.24 -18.58 -8.82
N LEU A 144 10.12 -18.02 -7.97
CA LEU A 144 11.11 -17.02 -8.40
C LEU A 144 12.16 -17.65 -9.34
N ASN A 145 12.56 -18.88 -9.11
CA ASN A 145 13.46 -19.60 -10.03
C ASN A 145 12.78 -19.84 -11.39
N GLU A 146 11.49 -20.18 -11.40
CA GLU A 146 10.71 -20.34 -12.62
C GLU A 146 10.55 -18.99 -13.36
N PHE A 147 10.29 -17.91 -12.62
CA PHE A 147 10.26 -16.55 -13.16
C PHE A 147 11.58 -16.21 -13.87
N ILE A 148 12.72 -16.40 -13.20
CA ILE A 148 14.06 -16.19 -13.80
C ILE A 148 14.30 -17.06 -15.04
N ALA A 149 13.79 -18.28 -15.03
CA ALA A 149 14.00 -19.22 -16.14
C ALA A 149 13.15 -18.88 -17.38
N LYS A 150 11.94 -18.34 -17.18
CA LYS A 150 10.98 -18.01 -18.24
C LYS A 150 11.17 -16.62 -18.83
N ASP A 151 11.70 -15.70 -18.04
CA ASP A 151 11.80 -14.29 -18.42
C ASP A 151 13.26 -13.83 -18.48
N PRO A 152 13.81 -13.55 -19.68
CA PRO A 152 15.20 -13.06 -19.84
C PRO A 152 15.48 -11.70 -19.19
N GLU A 153 14.43 -10.90 -18.93
CA GLU A 153 14.51 -9.61 -18.25
C GLU A 153 14.28 -9.72 -16.74
N ALA A 154 14.11 -10.94 -16.21
CA ALA A 154 13.87 -11.17 -14.79
C ALA A 154 15.10 -10.85 -13.94
N LYS A 155 14.92 -9.99 -12.94
CA LYS A 155 15.88 -9.62 -11.91
C LYS A 155 15.26 -9.76 -10.53
N VAL A 156 15.83 -10.58 -9.67
CA VAL A 156 15.39 -10.72 -8.28
C VAL A 156 16.46 -10.18 -7.36
N ILE A 157 16.17 -9.08 -6.67
CA ILE A 157 17.01 -8.50 -5.62
C ILE A 157 16.62 -9.13 -4.29
N VAL A 158 17.57 -9.77 -3.63
CA VAL A 158 17.33 -10.48 -2.38
C VAL A 158 17.79 -9.64 -1.19
N LYS A 159 16.84 -9.29 -0.32
CA LYS A 159 17.10 -8.61 0.95
C LYS A 159 17.22 -9.65 2.05
N GLU A 160 18.46 -9.94 2.46
CA GLU A 160 18.74 -10.86 3.57
C GLU A 160 18.15 -10.31 4.87
N TYR A 161 17.00 -10.85 5.29
CA TYR A 161 16.19 -10.34 6.40
C TYR A 161 15.92 -11.42 7.46
N PRO A 162 16.90 -11.78 8.31
CA PRO A 162 16.77 -12.83 9.30
C PRO A 162 15.83 -12.40 10.44
N ILE A 163 14.51 -12.50 10.20
CA ILE A 163 13.45 -12.05 11.10
C ILE A 163 13.23 -13.00 12.29
N PHE A 164 13.53 -14.29 12.14
CA PHE A 164 13.33 -15.26 13.21
C PHE A 164 14.36 -15.18 14.35
N GLU A 165 15.37 -14.32 14.23
CA GLU A 165 16.40 -14.08 15.26
C GLU A 165 17.12 -15.37 15.73
N THR A 166 17.08 -16.44 14.94
CA THR A 166 17.80 -17.67 15.22
C THR A 166 19.24 -17.59 14.76
N ALA A 167 20.13 -18.35 15.43
CA ALA A 167 21.54 -18.38 15.04
C ALA A 167 21.74 -18.91 13.61
N SER A 168 20.86 -19.77 13.11
CA SER A 168 20.91 -20.27 11.73
C SER A 168 20.39 -19.26 10.72
N SER A 169 19.32 -18.49 11.04
CA SER A 169 18.84 -17.40 10.18
C SER A 169 19.92 -16.34 9.96
N HIS A 170 20.51 -15.85 11.05
CA HIS A 170 21.59 -14.86 10.96
C HIS A 170 22.83 -15.41 10.23
N TYR A 171 23.18 -16.66 10.48
CA TYR A 171 24.36 -17.25 9.87
C TYR A 171 24.20 -17.47 8.38
N SER A 172 23.06 -18.01 7.94
CA SER A 172 22.79 -18.21 6.51
C SER A 172 22.75 -16.88 5.75
N ALA A 173 22.07 -15.88 6.29
CA ALA A 173 22.05 -14.53 5.71
C ALA A 173 23.46 -13.92 5.61
N LEU A 174 24.25 -14.00 6.70
CA LEU A 174 25.60 -13.46 6.74
C LEU A 174 26.52 -14.11 5.72
N MET A 175 26.48 -15.45 5.62
CA MET A 175 27.32 -16.18 4.65
C MET A 175 26.88 -15.91 3.22
N GLY A 176 25.57 -15.82 2.95
CA GLY A 176 25.04 -15.47 1.64
C GLY A 176 25.49 -14.08 1.19
N ALA A 177 25.31 -13.07 2.04
CA ALA A 177 25.74 -11.70 1.76
C ALA A 177 27.27 -11.59 1.60
N ALA A 178 28.05 -12.27 2.44
CA ALA A 178 29.51 -12.29 2.31
C ALA A 178 29.96 -12.98 1.00
N LEU A 179 29.30 -14.07 0.62
CA LEU A 179 29.57 -14.76 -0.63
C LEU A 179 29.28 -13.89 -1.85
N PHE A 180 28.17 -13.16 -1.82
CA PHE A 180 27.83 -12.18 -2.88
C PHE A 180 28.93 -11.13 -3.07
N TYR A 181 29.51 -10.60 -1.98
CA TYR A 181 30.62 -9.66 -2.08
C TYR A 181 31.94 -10.28 -2.53
N TYR A 182 32.11 -11.58 -2.31
CA TYR A 182 33.32 -12.32 -2.74
C TYR A 182 33.21 -12.79 -4.19
N LYS A 183 32.11 -13.50 -4.52
CA LYS A 183 31.84 -14.09 -5.82
C LYS A 183 30.34 -14.04 -6.10
N PRO A 184 29.84 -12.93 -6.67
CA PRO A 184 28.40 -12.70 -6.88
C PRO A 184 27.71 -13.84 -7.64
N GLU A 185 28.40 -14.44 -8.59
CA GLU A 185 27.91 -15.56 -9.41
C GLU A 185 27.57 -16.82 -8.60
N LEU A 186 28.15 -16.97 -7.43
CA LEU A 186 27.89 -18.11 -6.55
C LEU A 186 26.71 -17.87 -5.60
N TYR A 187 26.15 -16.65 -5.55
CA TYR A 187 25.04 -16.35 -4.64
C TYR A 187 23.79 -17.17 -4.99
N LYS A 188 23.34 -17.18 -6.25
CA LYS A 188 22.17 -17.96 -6.67
C LYS A 188 22.32 -19.45 -6.33
N PRO A 189 23.40 -20.15 -6.71
CA PRO A 189 23.61 -21.54 -6.30
C PRO A 189 23.65 -21.75 -4.79
N TYR A 190 24.17 -20.79 -4.03
CA TYR A 190 24.15 -20.82 -2.56
C TYR A 190 22.72 -20.73 -2.05
N HIS A 191 21.98 -19.70 -2.48
CA HIS A 191 20.60 -19.46 -2.09
C HIS A 191 19.74 -20.69 -2.33
N GLU A 192 19.77 -21.26 -3.53
CA GLU A 192 18.99 -22.43 -3.91
C GLU A 192 19.29 -23.66 -3.03
N ARG A 193 20.57 -23.90 -2.71
CA ARG A 193 20.95 -25.03 -1.87
C ARG A 193 20.62 -24.85 -0.40
N VAL A 194 20.67 -23.63 0.11
CA VAL A 194 20.35 -23.37 1.51
C VAL A 194 18.84 -23.35 1.73
N ILE A 195 18.06 -22.65 0.86
CA ILE A 195 16.63 -22.49 1.04
C ILE A 195 15.85 -23.82 0.96
N THR A 196 16.37 -24.80 0.19
CA THR A 196 15.73 -26.11 0.03
C THR A 196 15.97 -27.07 1.19
N GLN A 197 16.86 -26.74 2.12
CA GLN A 197 17.13 -27.59 3.26
C GLN A 197 15.93 -27.67 4.21
N LYS A 198 15.60 -28.87 4.69
CA LYS A 198 14.56 -29.06 5.73
C LYS A 198 14.94 -28.38 7.05
N GLN A 199 16.19 -28.57 7.47
CA GLN A 199 16.75 -27.97 8.68
C GLN A 199 18.06 -27.28 8.34
N ILE A 200 18.16 -26.00 8.69
CA ILE A 200 19.35 -25.19 8.44
C ILE A 200 20.15 -25.08 9.73
N THR A 201 21.42 -25.42 9.64
CA THR A 201 22.41 -25.30 10.73
C THR A 201 23.65 -24.60 10.18
N LYS A 202 24.54 -24.13 11.08
CA LYS A 202 25.83 -23.57 10.65
C LYS A 202 26.63 -24.57 9.83
N ASP A 203 26.69 -25.83 10.28
CA ASP A 203 27.42 -26.90 9.60
C ASP A 203 26.82 -27.21 8.22
N SER A 204 25.50 -27.16 8.07
CA SER A 204 24.85 -27.39 6.77
C SER A 204 25.12 -26.25 5.79
N VAL A 205 25.19 -25.01 6.27
CA VAL A 205 25.59 -23.84 5.47
C VAL A 205 27.06 -23.92 5.06
N ASP A 206 27.95 -24.26 6.00
CA ASP A 206 29.38 -24.45 5.72
C ASP A 206 29.60 -25.56 4.66
N LYS A 207 28.85 -26.65 4.71
CA LYS A 207 28.88 -27.70 3.68
C LYS A 207 28.44 -27.18 2.32
N VAL A 208 27.45 -26.32 2.23
CA VAL A 208 27.06 -25.70 0.96
C VAL A 208 28.18 -24.83 0.40
N LEU A 209 28.84 -24.02 1.23
CA LEU A 209 30.00 -23.24 0.79
C LEU A 209 31.11 -24.14 0.22
N VAL A 210 31.47 -25.22 0.91
CA VAL A 210 32.48 -26.20 0.43
C VAL A 210 32.07 -26.85 -0.91
N GLN A 211 30.78 -27.20 -1.05
CA GLN A 211 30.24 -27.73 -2.31
C GLN A 211 30.30 -26.73 -3.48
N LEU A 212 30.34 -25.42 -3.16
CA LEU A 212 30.53 -24.35 -4.14
C LEU A 212 32.02 -24.00 -4.36
N GLY A 213 32.94 -24.78 -3.76
CA GLY A 213 34.37 -24.54 -3.86
C GLY A 213 34.88 -23.34 -3.07
N VAL A 214 34.14 -22.93 -2.02
CA VAL A 214 34.48 -21.77 -1.18
C VAL A 214 34.81 -22.24 0.23
N GLN A 215 35.98 -21.82 0.72
CA GLN A 215 36.34 -22.02 2.12
C GLN A 215 35.84 -20.84 2.93
N LYS A 216 35.26 -21.10 4.09
CA LYS A 216 34.71 -20.05 5.01
C LYS A 216 35.75 -18.98 5.33
N GLN A 217 37.02 -19.32 5.39
CA GLN A 217 38.11 -18.38 5.66
C GLN A 217 38.21 -17.30 4.58
N GLU A 218 37.88 -17.63 3.33
CA GLU A 218 37.90 -16.69 2.19
C GLU A 218 36.84 -15.59 2.34
N LEU A 219 35.75 -15.85 3.09
CA LEU A 219 34.69 -14.90 3.34
C LEU A 219 35.01 -13.89 4.47
N LYS A 220 36.05 -14.16 5.29
CA LYS A 220 36.38 -13.28 6.45
C LYS A 220 36.51 -11.80 6.07
N PRO A 221 37.17 -11.41 4.97
CA PRO A 221 37.29 -9.99 4.60
C PRO A 221 35.97 -9.29 4.28
N TYR A 222 34.93 -10.06 3.99
CA TYR A 222 33.62 -9.56 3.57
C TYR A 222 32.56 -9.57 4.68
N LEU A 223 32.85 -10.18 5.83
CA LEU A 223 31.86 -10.37 6.90
C LEU A 223 31.35 -9.04 7.49
N ASP A 224 32.22 -8.06 7.70
CA ASP A 224 31.81 -6.78 8.24
C ASP A 224 30.89 -6.02 7.26
N LYS A 225 31.25 -6.07 5.96
CA LYS A 225 30.43 -5.47 4.91
C LYS A 225 29.06 -6.17 4.82
N ALA A 226 29.03 -7.49 4.88
CA ALA A 226 27.81 -8.29 4.88
C ALA A 226 26.92 -7.97 6.09
N LYS A 227 27.51 -7.86 7.29
CA LYS A 227 26.79 -7.48 8.49
C LYS A 227 26.18 -6.08 8.36
N MET A 228 26.97 -5.11 7.90
CA MET A 228 26.45 -3.74 7.65
C MET A 228 25.30 -3.75 6.64
N GLN A 229 25.34 -4.60 5.62
CA GLN A 229 24.28 -4.73 4.64
C GLN A 229 23.01 -5.30 5.27
N ILE A 230 23.10 -6.38 6.05
CA ILE A 230 21.96 -6.95 6.78
C ILE A 230 21.35 -5.93 7.73
N ASP A 231 22.17 -5.14 8.44
CA ASP A 231 21.68 -4.08 9.32
C ASP A 231 20.94 -2.97 8.54
N LYS A 232 21.40 -2.62 7.32
CA LYS A 232 20.68 -1.69 6.43
C LYS A 232 19.37 -2.27 5.95
N VAL A 233 19.35 -3.54 5.54
CA VAL A 233 18.13 -4.25 5.12
C VAL A 233 17.13 -4.32 6.28
N ARG A 234 17.59 -4.55 7.52
CA ARG A 234 16.71 -4.51 8.70
C ARG A 234 16.08 -3.12 8.92
N LYS A 235 16.87 -2.06 8.80
CA LYS A 235 16.34 -0.68 8.90
C LYS A 235 15.33 -0.39 7.80
N LEU A 236 15.66 -0.74 6.56
CA LEU A 236 14.76 -0.59 5.41
C LEU A 236 13.46 -1.38 5.63
N GLY A 237 13.55 -2.62 6.09
CA GLY A 237 12.39 -3.45 6.40
C GLY A 237 11.49 -2.82 7.47
N LEU A 238 12.07 -2.25 8.51
CA LEU A 238 11.31 -1.52 9.55
C LEU A 238 10.62 -0.28 8.97
N GLN A 239 11.32 0.51 8.17
CA GLN A 239 10.76 1.68 7.50
C GLN A 239 9.62 1.30 6.54
N LEU A 240 9.76 0.23 5.79
CA LEU A 240 8.73 -0.31 4.89
C LEU A 240 7.66 -1.14 5.63
N GLN A 241 7.71 -1.23 6.95
CA GLN A 241 6.80 -2.03 7.77
C GLN A 241 6.74 -3.50 7.32
N VAL A 242 7.90 -4.08 7.01
CA VAL A 242 8.03 -5.51 6.72
C VAL A 242 7.96 -6.29 8.03
N THR A 243 6.80 -6.89 8.29
CA THR A 243 6.51 -7.64 9.53
C THR A 243 6.64 -9.16 9.39
N GLY A 244 6.92 -9.64 8.18
CA GLY A 244 7.03 -11.07 7.88
C GLY A 244 7.81 -11.35 6.61
N THR A 245 8.21 -12.60 6.44
CA THR A 245 8.86 -13.10 5.22
C THR A 245 8.04 -14.25 4.61
N PRO A 246 8.02 -14.40 3.27
CA PRO A 246 8.55 -13.44 2.33
C PRO A 246 7.72 -12.16 2.28
N THR A 247 8.34 -11.02 2.06
CA THR A 247 7.66 -9.82 1.57
C THR A 247 8.29 -9.46 0.24
N VAL A 248 7.47 -9.28 -0.78
CA VAL A 248 7.88 -9.03 -2.16
C VAL A 248 7.39 -7.65 -2.58
N PHE A 249 8.28 -6.87 -3.21
CA PHE A 249 7.96 -5.59 -3.80
C PHE A 249 8.23 -5.63 -5.30
N LEU A 250 7.33 -5.01 -6.06
CA LEU A 250 7.46 -4.78 -7.49
C LEU A 250 7.72 -3.30 -7.77
N GLU A 251 8.34 -2.96 -8.89
CA GLU A 251 8.65 -1.56 -9.25
C GLU A 251 7.39 -0.69 -9.39
N ASN A 252 6.25 -1.28 -9.75
CA ASN A 252 4.96 -0.57 -9.83
C ASN A 252 4.39 -0.13 -8.47
N GLY A 253 5.06 -0.44 -7.37
CA GLY A 253 4.64 -0.11 -6.01
C GLY A 253 3.79 -1.18 -5.34
N GLU A 254 3.57 -2.29 -5.99
CA GLU A 254 2.84 -3.42 -5.42
C GLU A 254 3.67 -4.13 -4.38
N ARG A 255 3.03 -4.49 -3.27
CA ARG A 255 3.59 -5.30 -2.20
C ARG A 255 2.75 -6.54 -2.00
N THR A 256 3.39 -7.70 -1.94
CA THR A 256 2.75 -8.98 -1.68
C THR A 256 3.58 -9.85 -0.74
N HIS A 257 2.99 -10.91 -0.21
CA HIS A 257 3.66 -11.91 0.63
C HIS A 257 3.82 -13.26 -0.09
N GLY A 258 3.83 -13.25 -1.42
CA GLY A 258 3.76 -14.45 -2.26
C GLY A 258 2.31 -14.82 -2.58
N GLY A 259 2.08 -16.09 -2.97
CA GLY A 259 0.74 -16.56 -3.37
C GLY A 259 0.43 -16.30 -4.85
N PHE A 260 1.45 -15.99 -5.65
CA PHE A 260 1.41 -15.85 -7.10
C PHE A 260 2.23 -16.97 -7.78
N THR A 261 1.94 -17.22 -9.04
CA THR A 261 2.72 -18.08 -9.93
C THR A 261 3.76 -17.25 -10.70
N ALA A 262 4.73 -17.93 -11.33
CA ALA A 262 5.69 -17.25 -12.19
C ALA A 262 5.01 -16.55 -13.38
N ASP A 263 3.98 -17.15 -13.97
CA ASP A 263 3.24 -16.57 -15.11
C ASP A 263 2.43 -15.32 -14.71
N GLU A 264 1.81 -15.31 -13.52
CA GLU A 264 1.15 -14.13 -12.97
C GLU A 264 2.16 -13.00 -12.69
N LEU A 265 3.36 -13.35 -12.21
CA LEU A 265 4.43 -12.40 -11.97
C LEU A 265 4.92 -11.79 -13.29
N ILE A 266 5.15 -12.61 -14.33
CA ILE A 266 5.52 -12.13 -15.68
C ILE A 266 4.43 -11.22 -16.25
N ALA A 267 3.15 -11.63 -16.12
CA ALA A 267 2.04 -10.84 -16.60
C ALA A 267 1.93 -9.46 -15.93
N SER A 268 2.38 -9.30 -14.68
CA SER A 268 2.37 -8.02 -13.97
C SER A 268 3.33 -6.98 -14.59
N PHE A 269 4.30 -7.40 -15.39
CA PHE A 269 5.19 -6.53 -16.15
C PHE A 269 4.74 -6.26 -17.60
N ALA A 270 3.75 -7.00 -18.11
CA ALA A 270 3.26 -6.91 -19.49
C ALA A 270 2.39 -5.66 -19.79
N GLY A 271 2.71 -4.52 -19.25
CA GLY A 271 1.99 -3.26 -19.48
C GLY A 271 2.80 -2.04 -19.05
N GLN A 272 4.07 -2.24 -18.76
CA GLN A 272 5.00 -1.19 -18.34
C GLN A 272 5.87 -0.68 -19.51
#